data_04a195bdabb7b33ee53ce68b4ea883a8
#
_entry.id   04a195bdabb7b33ee53ce68b4ea883a8
#
_cell.length_a   1.000
_cell.length_b   1.000
_cell.length_c   1.000
_cell.angle_alpha   90.00
_cell.angle_beta   90.00
_cell.angle_gamma   90.00
#
_symmetry.space_group_name_H-M   'P 1'
#
loop_
_entity.id
_entity.type
_entity.pdbx_description
1 polymer ?
#
loop_
_entity_poly.entity_id
_entity_poly.type
_entity_poly.pdbx_seq_one_letter_code
_entity_poly.pdbx_strand_id
1 'polypeptide(L)'
;MIPPEYLNHRKVFSEEESHRLPKHQPWDHSIDLKPDAPETLKSKVYPMPLNEQEELDRFITENLEKGYIVLSKLPMASPVFFVKKKAGKLRLIQDYRKLNEITIKNRYPLPLASDIINKLKDAKIFTKFDVR
;
A
#
# COMPACT_ATOMS: atom_id res chain seq x y z
N MET A 1 22.90 1.14 -14.40
CA MET A 1 23.26 0.23 -15.51
C MET A 1 23.14 -1.19 -14.97
N ILE A 2 22.43 -2.08 -15.67
CA ILE A 2 22.23 -3.48 -15.25
C ILE A 2 23.50 -4.26 -15.61
N PRO A 3 24.12 -5.01 -14.67
CA PRO A 3 25.27 -5.85 -14.99
C PRO A 3 24.94 -6.89 -16.09
N PRO A 4 25.94 -7.27 -16.93
CA PRO A 4 25.70 -8.16 -18.07
C PRO A 4 25.06 -9.49 -17.71
N GLU A 5 25.39 -10.06 -16.57
CA GLU A 5 24.83 -11.32 -16.06
C GLU A 5 23.32 -11.28 -15.77
N TYR A 6 22.74 -10.07 -15.58
CA TYR A 6 21.32 -9.88 -15.31
C TYR A 6 20.52 -9.36 -16.51
N LEU A 7 21.11 -9.25 -17.69
CA LEU A 7 20.43 -8.74 -18.89
C LEU A 7 19.20 -9.57 -19.28
N ASN A 8 19.22 -10.87 -19.00
CA ASN A 8 18.07 -11.77 -19.24
C ASN A 8 16.88 -11.48 -18.30
N HIS A 9 17.13 -10.74 -17.22
CA HIS A 9 16.12 -10.34 -16.23
C HIS A 9 15.73 -8.86 -16.34
N ARG A 10 15.91 -8.23 -17.49
CA ARG A 10 15.62 -6.79 -17.70
C ARG A 10 14.23 -6.38 -17.26
N LYS A 11 13.23 -7.26 -17.41
CA LYS A 11 11.83 -7.00 -17.00
C LYS A 11 11.70 -6.71 -15.51
N VAL A 12 12.52 -7.35 -14.65
CA VAL A 12 12.51 -7.15 -13.19
C VAL A 12 12.96 -5.72 -12.81
N PHE A 13 13.75 -5.08 -13.68
CA PHE A 13 14.28 -3.72 -13.48
C PHE A 13 13.52 -2.66 -14.29
N SER A 14 12.45 -3.06 -14.99
CA SER A 14 11.64 -2.15 -15.80
C SER A 14 10.57 -1.48 -14.93
N GLU A 15 10.52 -0.15 -14.94
CA GLU A 15 9.46 0.61 -14.29
C GLU A 15 8.08 0.31 -14.92
N GLU A 16 8.05 0.18 -16.23
CA GLU A 16 6.84 -0.11 -17.01
C GLU A 16 6.24 -1.47 -16.64
N GLU A 17 7.07 -2.50 -16.51
CA GLU A 17 6.64 -3.83 -16.08
C GLU A 17 6.18 -3.86 -14.60
N SER A 18 6.63 -2.93 -13.77
CA SER A 18 6.19 -2.81 -12.37
C SER A 18 4.77 -2.25 -12.23
N HIS A 19 4.19 -1.68 -13.28
CA HIS A 19 2.84 -1.09 -13.25
C HIS A 19 1.71 -2.11 -13.39
N ARG A 20 2.01 -3.37 -13.68
CA ARG A 20 0.98 -4.40 -13.76
C ARG A 20 0.70 -5.03 -12.39
N LEU A 21 -0.57 -5.19 -12.08
CA LEU A 21 -1.00 -5.95 -10.90
C LEU A 21 -0.93 -7.46 -11.17
N PRO A 22 -0.60 -8.27 -10.14
CA PRO A 22 -0.73 -9.72 -10.23
C PRO A 22 -2.21 -10.11 -10.39
N LYS A 23 -2.45 -11.28 -10.96
CA LYS A 23 -3.80 -11.84 -11.02
C LYS A 23 -4.29 -12.21 -9.63
N HIS A 24 -5.54 -11.89 -9.31
CA HIS A 24 -6.17 -12.30 -8.06
C HIS A 24 -6.11 -13.82 -7.87
N GLN A 25 -5.86 -14.21 -6.63
CA GLN A 25 -5.75 -15.61 -6.21
C GLN A 25 -6.72 -15.90 -5.06
N PRO A 26 -7.12 -17.18 -4.85
CA PRO A 26 -8.01 -17.54 -3.74
C PRO A 26 -7.46 -17.23 -2.34
N TRP A 27 -6.15 -17.03 -2.22
CA TRP A 27 -5.45 -16.67 -0.97
C TRP A 27 -5.14 -15.18 -0.84
N ASP A 28 -5.69 -14.33 -1.70
CA ASP A 28 -5.57 -12.88 -1.57
C ASP A 28 -6.13 -12.45 -0.22
N HIS A 29 -5.46 -11.48 0.40
CA HIS A 29 -5.88 -11.00 1.71
C HIS A 29 -7.22 -10.27 1.64
N SER A 30 -8.20 -10.73 2.42
CA SER A 30 -9.48 -10.05 2.62
C SER A 30 -9.44 -9.17 3.87
N ILE A 31 -10.23 -8.11 3.86
CA ILE A 31 -10.47 -7.27 5.04
C ILE A 31 -11.83 -7.65 5.61
N ASP A 32 -11.82 -8.56 6.58
CA ASP A 32 -13.04 -9.04 7.20
C ASP A 32 -13.51 -8.06 8.29
N LEU A 33 -14.79 -7.70 8.23
CA LEU A 33 -15.41 -6.82 9.21
C LEU A 33 -16.01 -7.63 10.36
N LYS A 34 -16.08 -7.02 11.54
CA LYS A 34 -16.76 -7.60 12.69
C LYS A 34 -18.25 -7.76 12.40
N PRO A 35 -18.96 -8.74 13.03
CA PRO A 35 -20.38 -8.97 12.81
C PRO A 35 -21.27 -7.77 13.19
N ASP A 36 -20.80 -6.94 14.13
CA ASP A 36 -21.46 -5.74 14.61
C ASP A 36 -21.00 -4.46 13.91
N ALA A 37 -20.22 -4.59 12.81
CA ALA A 37 -19.76 -3.45 12.06
C ALA A 37 -20.93 -2.67 11.44
N PRO A 38 -20.92 -1.32 11.51
CA PRO A 38 -21.96 -0.50 10.90
C PRO A 38 -21.90 -0.61 9.36
N GLU A 39 -23.03 -0.55 8.70
CA GLU A 39 -23.11 -0.55 7.23
C GLU A 39 -22.42 0.65 6.58
N THR A 40 -22.35 1.77 7.31
CA THR A 40 -21.72 3.01 6.81
C THR A 40 -20.73 3.56 7.82
N LEU A 41 -19.60 4.07 7.34
CA LEU A 41 -18.61 4.79 8.16
C LEU A 41 -18.76 6.30 7.94
N LYS A 42 -19.23 7.02 8.96
CA LYS A 42 -19.18 8.49 8.97
C LYS A 42 -17.76 8.94 9.28
N SER A 43 -17.01 9.30 8.26
CA SER A 43 -15.65 9.81 8.39
C SER A 43 -15.62 11.33 8.27
N LYS A 44 -14.69 11.98 8.98
CA LYS A 44 -14.47 13.42 8.88
C LYS A 44 -13.74 13.71 7.57
N VAL A 45 -14.30 14.59 6.75
CA VAL A 45 -13.59 15.12 5.59
C VAL A 45 -12.59 16.19 6.07
N TYR A 46 -11.35 16.09 5.63
CA TYR A 46 -10.31 17.06 5.94
C TYR A 46 -10.34 18.19 4.89
N PRO A 47 -10.33 19.47 5.30
CA PRO A 47 -10.18 20.58 4.34
C PRO A 47 -8.83 20.46 3.66
N MET A 48 -8.81 20.73 2.36
CA MET A 48 -7.63 20.53 1.52
C MET A 48 -7.38 21.82 0.72
N PRO A 49 -6.19 22.44 0.83
CA PRO A 49 -5.78 23.57 0.02
C PRO A 49 -5.72 23.21 -1.46
N LEU A 50 -5.80 24.20 -2.35
CA LEU A 50 -5.85 23.99 -3.80
C LEU A 50 -4.67 23.16 -4.33
N ASN A 51 -3.46 23.43 -3.87
CA ASN A 51 -2.26 22.66 -4.26
C ASN A 51 -2.31 21.19 -3.86
N GLU A 52 -2.99 20.86 -2.75
CA GLU A 52 -3.20 19.47 -2.32
C GLU A 52 -4.32 18.81 -3.13
N GLN A 53 -5.36 19.56 -3.54
CA GLN A 53 -6.40 19.06 -4.43
C GLN A 53 -5.83 18.70 -5.80
N GLU A 54 -5.01 19.55 -6.39
CA GLU A 54 -4.34 19.28 -7.67
C GLU A 54 -3.45 18.03 -7.59
N GLU A 55 -2.74 17.86 -6.49
CA GLU A 55 -1.92 16.66 -6.28
C GLU A 55 -2.78 15.39 -6.09
N LEU A 56 -3.94 15.51 -5.42
CA LEU A 56 -4.90 14.41 -5.27
C LEU A 56 -5.48 14.01 -6.62
N ASP A 57 -5.90 14.98 -7.45
CA ASP A 57 -6.45 14.74 -8.78
C ASP A 57 -5.44 14.03 -9.68
N ARG A 58 -4.17 14.45 -9.63
CA ARG A 58 -3.07 13.78 -10.33
C ARG A 58 -2.90 12.34 -9.85
N PHE A 59 -2.85 12.14 -8.53
CA PHE A 59 -2.71 10.82 -7.94
C PHE A 59 -3.86 9.88 -8.36
N ILE A 60 -5.10 10.37 -8.32
CA ILE A 60 -6.28 9.59 -8.71
C ILE A 60 -6.20 9.21 -10.19
N THR A 61 -5.92 10.17 -11.07
CA THR A 61 -5.82 9.94 -12.51
C THR A 61 -4.77 8.89 -12.83
N GLU A 62 -3.55 9.06 -12.33
CA GLU A 62 -2.46 8.10 -12.57
C GLU A 62 -2.80 6.68 -12.08
N ASN A 63 -3.41 6.55 -10.91
CA ASN A 63 -3.70 5.24 -10.35
C ASN A 63 -4.93 4.56 -10.97
N LEU A 64 -5.89 5.34 -11.48
CA LEU A 64 -6.98 4.83 -12.30
C LEU A 64 -6.46 4.30 -13.66
N GLU A 65 -5.59 5.05 -14.33
CA GLU A 65 -4.98 4.65 -15.61
C GLU A 65 -4.13 3.36 -15.45
N LYS A 66 -3.40 3.24 -14.34
CA LYS A 66 -2.61 2.04 -14.01
C LYS A 66 -3.47 0.87 -13.51
N GLY A 67 -4.75 1.07 -13.25
CA GLY A 67 -5.65 0.06 -12.68
C GLY A 67 -5.38 -0.28 -11.21
N TYR A 68 -4.61 0.53 -10.49
CA TYR A 68 -4.32 0.32 -9.05
C TYR A 68 -5.51 0.65 -8.16
N ILE A 69 -6.37 1.56 -8.61
CA ILE A 69 -7.63 1.89 -7.96
C ILE A 69 -8.77 1.81 -8.97
N VAL A 70 -9.97 1.60 -8.47
CA VAL A 70 -11.21 1.57 -9.27
C VAL A 70 -12.26 2.45 -8.62
N LEU A 71 -13.24 2.90 -9.41
CA LEU A 71 -14.39 3.63 -8.86
C LEU A 71 -15.19 2.71 -7.94
N SER A 72 -15.30 3.11 -6.67
CA SER A 72 -16.01 2.34 -5.65
C SER A 72 -17.48 2.73 -5.58
N LYS A 73 -18.34 1.71 -5.37
CA LYS A 73 -19.76 1.88 -5.04
C LYS A 73 -20.07 1.50 -3.58
N LEU A 74 -19.03 1.31 -2.76
CA LEU A 74 -19.19 0.91 -1.37
C LEU A 74 -19.77 2.07 -0.53
N PRO A 75 -20.63 1.77 0.46
CA PRO A 75 -21.21 2.77 1.35
C PRO A 75 -20.21 3.29 2.41
N MET A 76 -18.98 2.78 2.40
CA MET A 76 -17.92 3.14 3.33
C MET A 76 -16.79 3.86 2.61
N ALA A 77 -16.29 4.94 3.20
CA ALA A 77 -15.14 5.67 2.69
C ALA A 77 -14.21 6.07 3.83
N SER A 78 -12.91 5.99 3.57
CA SER A 78 -11.87 6.52 4.47
C SER A 78 -11.34 7.85 3.93
N PRO A 79 -11.22 8.89 4.77
CA PRO A 79 -10.75 10.18 4.33
C PRO A 79 -9.26 10.16 4.04
N VAL A 80 -8.82 11.08 3.21
CA VAL A 80 -7.41 11.29 2.87
C VAL A 80 -6.95 12.68 3.30
N PHE A 81 -5.66 12.83 3.55
CA PHE A 81 -5.00 14.11 3.79
C PHE A 81 -3.53 14.02 3.37
N PHE A 82 -2.88 15.17 3.22
CA PHE A 82 -1.48 15.23 2.85
C PHE A 82 -0.58 15.57 4.01
N VAL A 83 0.62 14.98 4.00
CA VAL A 83 1.71 15.29 4.93
C VAL A 83 2.95 15.63 4.12
N LYS A 84 3.62 16.73 4.49
CA LYS A 84 4.89 17.12 3.87
C LYS A 84 6.02 16.17 4.33
N LYS A 85 6.74 15.57 3.36
CA LYS A 85 8.00 14.87 3.62
C LYS A 85 9.09 15.88 3.98
N LYS A 86 10.18 15.42 4.59
CA LYS A 86 11.37 16.26 4.90
C LYS A 86 11.92 17.01 3.68
N ALA A 87 11.79 16.45 2.48
CA ALA A 87 12.18 17.05 1.22
C ALA A 87 11.10 17.99 0.60
N GLY A 88 10.05 18.36 1.33
CA GLY A 88 8.99 19.25 0.87
C GLY A 88 7.91 18.59 -0.01
N LYS A 89 8.13 17.37 -0.51
CA LYS A 89 7.13 16.65 -1.32
C LYS A 89 5.92 16.26 -0.46
N LEU A 90 4.74 16.32 -1.05
CA LEU A 90 3.50 15.85 -0.43
C LEU A 90 3.46 14.31 -0.41
N ARG A 91 2.90 13.75 0.66
CA ARG A 91 2.57 12.32 0.79
C ARG A 91 1.09 12.21 1.10
N LEU A 92 0.35 11.52 0.26
CA LEU A 92 -1.02 11.15 0.54
C LEU A 92 -1.06 10.15 1.68
N ILE A 93 -1.91 10.41 2.66
CA ILE A 93 -2.19 9.54 3.80
C ILE A 93 -3.69 9.22 3.79
N GLN A 94 -4.02 7.95 3.83
CA GLN A 94 -5.39 7.49 3.99
C GLN A 94 -5.66 7.16 5.47
N ASP A 95 -6.71 7.73 6.04
CA ASP A 95 -7.03 7.53 7.44
C ASP A 95 -7.89 6.28 7.64
N TYR A 96 -7.26 5.18 7.92
CA TYR A 96 -7.91 3.88 8.16
C TYR A 96 -8.25 3.63 9.63
N ARG A 97 -8.10 4.60 10.55
CA ARG A 97 -8.33 4.37 11.99
C ARG A 97 -9.71 3.79 12.26
N LYS A 98 -10.76 4.40 11.70
CA LYS A 98 -12.13 3.91 11.87
C LYS A 98 -12.36 2.53 11.23
N LEU A 99 -11.78 2.29 10.05
CA LEU A 99 -11.84 0.98 9.41
C LEU A 99 -11.14 -0.07 10.27
N ASN A 100 -9.96 0.24 10.80
CA ASN A 100 -9.20 -0.66 11.67
C ASN A 100 -9.92 -1.01 12.99
N GLU A 101 -10.80 -0.14 13.48
CA GLU A 101 -11.61 -0.41 14.70
C GLU A 101 -12.66 -1.48 14.45
N ILE A 102 -13.24 -1.53 13.26
CA ILE A 102 -14.31 -2.47 12.89
C ILE A 102 -13.82 -3.72 12.16
N THR A 103 -12.53 -3.82 11.84
CA THR A 103 -11.92 -4.98 11.18
C THR A 103 -11.59 -6.07 12.19
N ILE A 104 -11.76 -7.33 11.78
CA ILE A 104 -11.25 -8.48 12.51
C ILE A 104 -9.73 -8.49 12.36
N LYS A 105 -9.02 -8.36 13.50
CA LYS A 105 -7.55 -8.30 13.49
C LYS A 105 -6.97 -9.68 13.30
N ASN A 106 -6.26 -9.91 12.21
CA ASN A 106 -5.44 -11.09 12.05
C ASN A 106 -4.22 -11.01 12.98
N ARG A 107 -4.16 -11.94 13.95
CA ARG A 107 -3.09 -12.02 14.97
C ARG A 107 -2.17 -13.20 14.66
N TYR A 108 -1.65 -13.26 13.45
CA TYR A 108 -0.64 -14.27 13.14
C TYR A 108 0.60 -14.04 14.01
N PRO A 109 1.09 -15.07 14.73
CA PRO A 109 2.24 -14.90 15.60
C PRO A 109 3.49 -14.59 14.75
N LEU A 110 4.11 -13.45 15.04
CA LEU A 110 5.40 -13.10 14.44
C LEU A 110 6.50 -13.96 15.10
N PRO A 111 7.52 -14.38 14.33
CA PRO A 111 8.68 -15.06 14.91
C PRO A 111 9.40 -14.14 15.89
N LEU A 112 9.98 -14.70 16.93
CA LEU A 112 10.77 -13.94 17.90
C LEU A 112 11.97 -13.30 17.21
N ALA A 113 12.31 -12.08 17.61
CA ALA A 113 13.45 -11.34 17.05
C ALA A 113 14.76 -12.13 17.19
N SER A 114 14.94 -12.84 18.33
CA SER A 114 16.07 -13.75 18.56
C SER A 114 16.18 -14.85 17.52
N ASP A 115 15.04 -15.44 17.11
CA ASP A 115 15.02 -16.51 16.12
C ASP A 115 15.39 -16.01 14.73
N ILE A 116 14.94 -14.80 14.38
CA ILE A 116 15.31 -14.13 13.13
C ILE A 116 16.82 -13.86 13.12
N ILE A 117 17.37 -13.30 14.20
CA ILE A 117 18.79 -13.00 14.34
C ILE A 117 19.61 -14.28 14.22
N ASN A 118 19.20 -15.37 14.89
CA ASN A 118 19.88 -16.65 14.83
C ASN A 118 19.88 -17.26 13.42
N LYS A 119 18.78 -17.11 12.67
CA LYS A 119 18.73 -17.54 11.25
C LYS A 119 19.65 -16.74 10.34
N LEU A 120 19.95 -15.48 10.69
CA LEU A 120 20.78 -14.59 9.90
C LEU A 120 22.28 -14.64 10.30
N LYS A 121 22.60 -15.32 11.42
CA LYS A 121 23.95 -15.30 12.03
C LYS A 121 25.06 -15.69 11.06
N ASP A 122 24.82 -16.67 10.19
CA ASP A 122 25.82 -17.18 9.25
C ASP A 122 25.66 -16.63 7.82
N ALA A 123 24.69 -15.73 7.61
CA ALA A 123 24.46 -15.11 6.32
C ALA A 123 25.58 -14.13 5.96
N LYS A 124 26.20 -14.31 4.80
CA LYS A 124 27.26 -13.44 4.26
C LYS A 124 26.72 -12.37 3.30
N ILE A 125 25.53 -12.60 2.74
CA ILE A 125 24.89 -11.72 1.76
C ILE A 125 23.47 -11.43 2.22
N PHE A 126 23.11 -10.15 2.24
CA PHE A 126 21.77 -9.68 2.56
C PHE A 126 21.18 -8.96 1.35
N THR A 127 19.97 -9.36 0.94
CA THR A 127 19.25 -8.70 -0.15
C THR A 127 18.01 -8.03 0.42
N LYS A 128 17.85 -6.74 0.14
CA LYS A 128 16.65 -5.99 0.48
C LYS A 128 15.81 -5.80 -0.78
N PHE A 129 14.59 -6.33 -0.77
CA PHE A 129 13.61 -6.08 -1.82
C PHE A 129 12.76 -4.85 -1.46
N ASP A 130 12.44 -4.05 -2.48
CA ASP A 130 11.44 -3.00 -2.41
C ASP A 130 10.36 -3.36 -3.43
N VAL A 131 9.23 -3.88 -2.94
CA VAL A 131 8.10 -4.30 -3.77
C VAL A 131 7.30 -3.05 -4.12
N ARG A 132 7.14 -2.81 -5.41
CA ARG A 132 6.33 -1.71 -5.97
C ARG A 132 5.02 -2.22 -6.50
#